data_4cfd3e471edfb59635b364360923a8b3
#
_entry.id   4cfd3e471edfb59635b364360923a8b3
#
_cell.length_a   1.000
_cell.length_b   1.000
_cell.length_c   1.000
_cell.angle_alpha   90.00
_cell.angle_beta   90.00
_cell.angle_gamma   90.00
#
_symmetry.space_group_name_H-M   'P 1'
#
loop_
_entity.id
_entity.type
_entity.pdbx_description
1 polymer ?
#
loop_
_entity_poly.entity_id
_entity_poly.type
_entity_poly.pdbx_seq_one_letter_code
_entity_poly.pdbx_strand_id
1 'polypeptide(L)'
;MCDPYSDEPLQMIFVPGYHEAVIVVEDCDLFRRQKVAIALQNFELAWQRHFGKDISVFRNLRNLAITFGGVKKMQMGYTADGSFTANGLIEGSTLSKESIWIYAPPSMMRICETSLIHELVHASLWARNGHGDPDHTGTKFFGWTYKHYVLIDQVNRYLCILGI
;
A
#
# COMPACT_ATOMS: atom_id res chain seq x y z
N MET A 1 -7.72 -11.89 22.50
CA MET A 1 -8.15 -10.63 21.87
C MET A 1 -6.91 -9.82 21.59
N CYS A 2 -6.70 -9.45 20.39
CA CYS A 2 -5.54 -8.63 20.05
C CYS A 2 -5.80 -7.19 20.45
N ASP A 3 -4.86 -6.61 21.13
CA ASP A 3 -4.87 -5.19 21.44
C ASP A 3 -4.09 -4.47 20.33
N PRO A 4 -4.75 -3.65 19.50
CA PRO A 4 -4.06 -2.90 18.43
C PRO A 4 -3.06 -1.88 18.98
N TYR A 5 -3.05 -1.67 20.28
CA TYR A 5 -2.13 -0.76 20.98
C TYR A 5 -1.07 -1.50 21.80
N SER A 6 -1.02 -2.84 21.69
CA SER A 6 0.00 -3.62 22.41
C SER A 6 1.35 -3.50 21.71
N ASP A 7 2.42 -3.47 22.51
CA ASP A 7 3.81 -3.57 22.04
C ASP A 7 4.21 -5.02 21.70
N GLU A 8 3.23 -5.91 21.46
CA GLU A 8 3.55 -7.28 21.06
C GLU A 8 4.28 -7.31 19.74
N PRO A 9 5.24 -8.21 19.56
CA PRO A 9 6.00 -8.30 18.33
C PRO A 9 5.09 -8.60 17.15
N LEU A 10 5.30 -7.86 16.08
CA LEU A 10 4.56 -7.98 14.84
C LEU A 10 4.59 -9.43 14.33
N GLN A 11 3.43 -9.97 14.02
CA GLN A 11 3.33 -11.30 13.41
C GLN A 11 3.53 -11.21 11.91
N MET A 12 4.51 -11.94 11.40
CA MET A 12 4.75 -12.08 9.97
C MET A 12 3.82 -13.14 9.40
N ILE A 13 3.03 -12.76 8.40
CA ILE A 13 2.04 -13.64 7.78
C ILE A 13 2.29 -13.68 6.27
N PHE A 14 2.41 -14.89 5.70
CA PHE A 14 2.51 -15.06 4.26
C PHE A 14 1.14 -14.93 3.60
N VAL A 15 1.10 -14.18 2.50
CA VAL A 15 -0.10 -14.04 1.68
C VAL A 15 -0.18 -15.18 0.68
N PRO A 16 -1.30 -15.91 0.59
CA PRO A 16 -1.45 -16.98 -0.41
C PRO A 16 -1.25 -16.46 -1.84
N GLY A 17 -0.40 -17.13 -2.60
CA GLY A 17 -0.06 -16.74 -3.97
C GLY A 17 1.06 -15.69 -4.08
N TYR A 18 1.46 -15.08 -2.95
CA TYR A 18 2.54 -14.11 -2.85
C TYR A 18 3.51 -14.57 -1.77
N HIS A 19 4.25 -15.65 -2.04
CA HIS A 19 5.05 -16.38 -1.04
C HIS A 19 6.10 -15.53 -0.33
N GLU A 20 6.49 -14.42 -0.93
CA GLU A 20 7.52 -13.53 -0.43
C GLU A 20 6.95 -12.23 0.11
N ALA A 21 5.67 -11.96 -0.15
CA ALA A 21 4.98 -10.82 0.44
C ALA A 21 4.68 -11.11 1.92
N VAL A 22 5.49 -10.54 2.75
CA VAL A 22 5.36 -10.66 4.21
C VAL A 22 4.42 -9.56 4.69
N ILE A 23 3.31 -9.96 5.26
CA ILE A 23 2.46 -9.03 5.99
C ILE A 23 2.89 -9.07 7.43
N VAL A 24 3.37 -7.94 7.90
CA VAL A 24 3.58 -7.70 9.30
C VAL A 24 2.31 -7.03 9.81
N VAL A 25 1.50 -7.78 10.52
CA VAL A 25 0.21 -7.30 10.99
C VAL A 25 0.32 -6.98 12.47
N GLU A 26 0.21 -5.72 12.82
CA GLU A 26 -0.22 -5.30 14.16
C GLU A 26 -1.72 -5.54 14.34
N ASP A 27 -2.32 -6.29 13.45
CA ASP A 27 -3.75 -6.48 13.34
C ASP A 27 -4.11 -7.94 13.54
N CYS A 28 -5.12 -8.11 14.34
CA CYS A 28 -5.61 -9.41 14.77
C CYS A 28 -6.71 -9.98 13.87
N ASP A 29 -7.03 -9.34 12.77
CA ASP A 29 -7.98 -9.85 11.82
C ASP A 29 -7.31 -10.88 10.89
N LEU A 30 -7.40 -12.15 11.28
CA LEU A 30 -6.89 -13.28 10.49
C LEU A 30 -7.50 -13.35 9.08
N PHE A 31 -8.66 -12.75 8.86
CA PHE A 31 -9.30 -12.72 7.54
C PHE A 31 -8.67 -11.69 6.61
N ARG A 32 -7.99 -10.69 7.12
CA ARG A 32 -7.35 -9.65 6.32
C ARG A 32 -6.28 -10.20 5.40
N ARG A 33 -5.62 -11.28 5.79
CA ARG A 33 -4.63 -11.99 4.97
C ARG A 33 -5.17 -12.42 3.61
N GLN A 34 -6.35 -13.06 3.58
CA GLN A 34 -7.02 -13.48 2.35
C GLN A 34 -7.51 -12.27 1.55
N LYS A 35 -8.03 -11.26 2.24
CA LYS A 35 -8.46 -10.01 1.63
C LYS A 35 -7.31 -9.28 0.94
N VAL A 36 -6.14 -9.23 1.57
CA VAL A 36 -4.93 -8.65 0.97
C VAL A 36 -4.50 -9.42 -0.27
N ALA A 37 -4.55 -10.76 -0.25
CA ALA A 37 -4.25 -11.57 -1.43
C ALA A 37 -5.17 -11.21 -2.61
N ILE A 38 -6.46 -11.06 -2.36
CA ILE A 38 -7.44 -10.65 -3.37
C ILE A 38 -7.14 -9.23 -3.88
N ALA A 39 -6.81 -8.31 -2.98
CA ALA A 39 -6.46 -6.95 -3.34
C ALA A 39 -5.21 -6.89 -4.23
N LEU A 40 -4.15 -7.62 -3.88
CA LEU A 40 -2.92 -7.70 -4.67
C LEU A 40 -3.17 -8.30 -6.06
N GLN A 41 -3.96 -9.36 -6.16
CA GLN A 41 -4.33 -9.98 -7.43
C GLN A 41 -5.11 -9.02 -8.32
N ASN A 42 -6.09 -8.32 -7.76
CA ASN A 42 -6.87 -7.34 -8.51
C ASN A 42 -6.02 -6.13 -8.94
N PHE A 43 -5.12 -5.68 -8.08
CA PHE A 43 -4.16 -4.63 -8.43
C PHE A 43 -3.26 -5.06 -9.60
N GLU A 44 -2.69 -6.26 -9.54
CA GLU A 44 -1.83 -6.81 -10.59
C GLU A 44 -2.56 -6.89 -11.93
N LEU A 45 -3.79 -7.39 -11.94
CA LEU A 45 -4.64 -7.45 -13.14
C LEU A 45 -4.98 -6.06 -13.68
N ALA A 46 -5.30 -5.11 -12.82
CA ALA A 46 -5.60 -3.74 -13.21
C ALA A 46 -4.36 -3.04 -13.77
N TRP A 47 -3.20 -3.23 -13.15
CA TRP A 47 -1.92 -2.71 -13.67
C TRP A 47 -1.65 -3.26 -15.07
N GLN A 48 -1.81 -4.55 -15.26
CA GLN A 48 -1.62 -5.18 -16.57
C GLN A 48 -2.56 -4.60 -17.64
N ARG A 49 -3.81 -4.33 -17.29
CA ARG A 49 -4.78 -3.73 -18.23
C ARG A 49 -4.44 -2.30 -18.60
N HIS A 50 -3.95 -1.51 -17.65
CA HIS A 50 -3.66 -0.09 -17.87
C HIS A 50 -2.27 0.17 -18.42
N PHE A 51 -1.27 -0.60 -18.03
CA PHE A 51 0.14 -0.34 -18.30
C PHE A 51 0.87 -1.49 -19.01
N GLY A 52 0.18 -2.59 -19.25
CA GLY A 52 0.77 -3.79 -19.83
C GLY A 52 1.44 -4.69 -18.80
N LYS A 53 1.95 -5.81 -19.27
CA LYS A 53 2.63 -6.79 -18.44
C LYS A 53 4.00 -6.25 -18.01
N ASP A 54 4.16 -6.04 -16.71
CA ASP A 54 5.34 -5.43 -16.13
C ASP A 54 5.97 -6.39 -15.10
N ILE A 55 7.02 -7.10 -15.54
CA ILE A 55 7.67 -8.12 -14.71
C ILE A 55 8.32 -7.51 -13.47
N SER A 56 8.86 -6.29 -13.57
CA SER A 56 9.49 -5.61 -12.43
C SER A 56 8.49 -5.30 -11.34
N VAL A 57 7.31 -4.81 -11.70
CA VAL A 57 6.22 -4.53 -10.76
C VAL A 57 5.70 -5.83 -10.14
N PHE A 58 5.41 -6.84 -10.94
CA PHE A 58 4.83 -8.09 -10.46
C PHE A 58 5.78 -8.86 -9.54
N ARG A 59 7.07 -8.88 -9.87
CA ARG A 59 8.09 -9.46 -8.98
C ARG A 59 8.18 -8.70 -7.66
N ASN A 60 8.12 -7.37 -7.72
CA ASN A 60 8.19 -6.55 -6.52
C ASN A 60 6.99 -6.76 -5.60
N LEU A 61 5.78 -6.92 -6.13
CA LEU A 61 4.59 -7.21 -5.33
C LEU A 61 4.72 -8.48 -4.51
N ARG A 62 5.49 -9.47 -5.00
CA ARG A 62 5.73 -10.72 -4.28
C ARG A 62 6.77 -10.62 -3.16
N ASN A 63 7.59 -9.57 -3.19
CA ASN A 63 8.60 -9.29 -2.17
C ASN A 63 8.20 -8.16 -1.22
N LEU A 64 6.99 -7.64 -1.38
CA LEU A 64 6.52 -6.48 -0.65
C LEU A 64 6.13 -6.83 0.78
N ALA A 65 6.69 -6.11 1.74
CA ALA A 65 6.25 -6.12 3.13
C ALA A 65 5.17 -5.06 3.35
N ILE A 66 4.00 -5.49 3.81
CA ILE A 66 2.87 -4.62 4.11
C ILE A 66 2.63 -4.63 5.61
N THR A 67 2.70 -3.47 6.24
CA THR A 67 2.41 -3.30 7.66
C THR A 67 1.08 -2.56 7.83
N PHE A 68 0.16 -3.14 8.57
CA PHE A 68 -1.07 -2.47 8.98
C PHE A 68 -0.95 -2.00 10.42
N GLY A 69 -1.23 -0.74 10.68
CA GLY A 69 -1.20 -0.16 12.01
C GLY A 69 -2.51 0.53 12.39
N GLY A 70 -2.90 0.44 13.66
CA GLY A 70 -4.15 1.00 14.18
C GLY A 70 -4.06 2.49 14.57
N VAL A 71 -2.89 3.08 14.52
CA VAL A 71 -2.62 4.48 14.90
C VAL A 71 -2.03 5.22 13.72
N LYS A 72 -2.59 6.39 13.40
CA LYS A 72 -2.04 7.26 12.35
C LYS A 72 -0.64 7.74 12.72
N LYS A 73 0.25 7.77 11.72
CA LYS A 73 1.62 8.26 11.89
C LYS A 73 1.72 9.72 11.51
N MET A 74 2.60 10.45 12.23
CA MET A 74 2.97 11.80 11.87
C MET A 74 3.95 11.79 10.70
N GLN A 75 3.61 12.48 9.63
CA GLN A 75 4.55 12.71 8.54
C GLN A 75 5.37 13.96 8.83
N MET A 76 6.69 13.82 8.81
CA MET A 76 7.64 14.91 8.95
C MET A 76 8.31 15.18 7.62
N GLY A 77 8.59 16.45 7.35
CA GLY A 77 9.24 16.84 6.10
C GLY A 77 9.98 18.16 6.23
N TYR A 78 10.68 18.54 5.17
CA TYR A 78 11.37 19.81 5.08
C TYR A 78 10.58 20.78 4.21
N THR A 79 10.52 22.03 4.63
CA THR A 79 10.01 23.12 3.82
C THR A 79 11.04 23.54 2.76
N ALA A 80 10.63 24.39 1.81
CA ALA A 80 11.52 24.86 0.76
C ALA A 80 12.74 25.64 1.28
N ASP A 81 12.64 26.22 2.47
CA ASP A 81 13.76 26.92 3.13
C ASP A 81 14.66 25.99 3.96
N GLY A 82 14.39 24.68 3.97
CA GLY A 82 15.13 23.68 4.71
C GLY A 82 14.68 23.50 6.17
N SER A 83 13.64 24.20 6.61
CA SER A 83 13.08 24.02 7.95
C SER A 83 12.36 22.69 8.05
N PHE A 84 12.51 22.00 9.19
CA PHE A 84 11.80 20.76 9.48
C PHE A 84 10.39 21.07 9.97
N THR A 85 9.40 20.42 9.41
CA THR A 85 7.99 20.61 9.78
C THR A 85 7.20 19.31 9.81
N ALA A 86 6.14 19.28 10.60
CA ALA A 86 5.19 18.19 10.61
C ALA A 86 4.11 18.44 9.54
N ASN A 87 3.96 17.49 8.62
CA ASN A 87 2.95 17.56 7.55
C ASN A 87 1.57 17.02 7.98
N GLY A 88 1.41 16.68 9.26
CA GLY A 88 0.19 16.13 9.81
C GLY A 88 0.17 14.60 9.84
N LEU A 89 -0.97 14.05 10.17
CA LEU A 89 -1.17 12.59 10.26
C LEU A 89 -1.42 11.99 8.88
N ILE A 90 -0.79 10.85 8.61
CA ILE A 90 -0.92 10.13 7.34
C ILE A 90 -1.61 8.78 7.54
N GLU A 91 -2.30 8.33 6.50
CA GLU A 91 -3.03 7.07 6.45
C GLU A 91 -2.30 5.98 5.66
N GLY A 92 -1.16 6.30 5.10
CA GLY A 92 -0.29 5.36 4.40
C GLY A 92 1.04 5.99 4.06
N SER A 93 2.04 5.15 3.86
CA SER A 93 3.38 5.57 3.45
C SER A 93 4.11 4.43 2.76
N THR A 94 4.73 4.75 1.64
CA THR A 94 5.66 3.86 0.95
C THR A 94 7.07 4.19 1.42
N LEU A 95 7.63 3.33 2.26
CA LEU A 95 8.96 3.52 2.87
C LEU A 95 10.08 3.13 1.91
N SER A 96 9.83 2.15 1.06
CA SER A 96 10.70 1.70 -0.04
C SER A 96 9.85 0.95 -1.06
N LYS A 97 10.45 0.52 -2.16
CA LYS A 97 9.74 -0.34 -3.13
C LYS A 97 9.23 -1.65 -2.51
N GLU A 98 9.82 -2.10 -1.40
CA GLU A 98 9.54 -3.38 -0.75
C GLU A 98 8.85 -3.23 0.62
N SER A 99 8.55 -2.01 1.07
CA SER A 99 7.95 -1.77 2.37
C SER A 99 6.94 -0.64 2.34
N ILE A 100 5.71 -0.96 2.70
CA ILE A 100 4.63 0.02 2.85
C ILE A 100 3.96 -0.14 4.21
N TRP A 101 3.46 0.99 4.72
CA TRP A 101 2.71 1.05 5.95
C TRP A 101 1.31 1.61 5.68
N ILE A 102 0.28 1.00 6.24
CA ILE A 102 -1.13 1.34 6.02
C ILE A 102 -1.82 1.53 7.36
N TYR A 103 -2.51 2.65 7.51
CA TYR A 103 -3.43 2.87 8.62
C TYR A 103 -4.69 2.03 8.42
N ALA A 104 -4.97 1.16 9.39
CA ALA A 104 -6.13 0.29 9.35
C ALA A 104 -6.59 -0.02 10.79
N PRO A 105 -7.33 0.91 11.43
CA PRO A 105 -7.86 0.68 12.76
C PRO A 105 -8.90 -0.44 12.76
N PRO A 106 -9.20 -1.06 13.92
CA PRO A 106 -10.18 -2.14 14.01
C PRO A 106 -11.57 -1.78 13.47
N SER A 107 -11.94 -0.50 13.51
CA SER A 107 -13.19 0.01 12.94
C SER A 107 -13.20 0.01 11.40
N MET A 108 -12.04 -0.02 10.77
CA MET A 108 -11.90 -0.02 9.31
C MET A 108 -11.80 -1.47 8.82
N MET A 109 -12.94 -2.07 8.50
CA MET A 109 -13.04 -3.51 8.24
C MET A 109 -12.78 -3.89 6.77
N ARG A 110 -12.72 -2.92 5.85
CA ARG A 110 -12.54 -3.18 4.42
C ARG A 110 -11.26 -2.55 3.90
N ILE A 111 -10.52 -3.33 3.11
CA ILE A 111 -9.29 -2.86 2.46
C ILE A 111 -9.55 -1.69 1.51
N CYS A 112 -10.69 -1.70 0.83
CA CYS A 112 -11.07 -0.62 -0.09
C CYS A 112 -11.25 0.76 0.61
N GLU A 113 -11.35 0.77 1.93
CA GLU A 113 -11.40 2.00 2.73
C GLU A 113 -10.01 2.46 3.17
N THR A 114 -9.00 1.61 3.00
CA THR A 114 -7.61 1.94 3.34
C THR A 114 -6.88 2.56 2.16
N SER A 115 -5.68 3.08 2.41
CA SER A 115 -4.78 3.57 1.36
C SER A 115 -3.93 2.47 0.71
N LEU A 116 -4.23 1.18 0.91
CA LEU A 116 -3.40 0.10 0.40
C LEU A 116 -3.14 0.21 -1.12
N ILE A 117 -4.18 0.36 -1.90
CA ILE A 117 -4.05 0.42 -3.37
C ILE A 117 -3.27 1.66 -3.80
N HIS A 118 -3.46 2.78 -3.11
CA HIS A 118 -2.68 4.00 -3.32
C HIS A 118 -1.17 3.76 -3.09
N GLU A 119 -0.81 3.16 -1.97
CA GLU A 119 0.59 2.89 -1.64
C GLU A 119 1.21 1.81 -2.55
N LEU A 120 0.41 0.86 -3.03
CA LEU A 120 0.87 -0.11 -4.03
C LEU A 120 1.30 0.57 -5.33
N VAL A 121 0.65 1.65 -5.73
CA VAL A 121 1.07 2.43 -6.90
C VAL A 121 2.44 3.07 -6.67
N HIS A 122 2.67 3.69 -5.52
CA HIS A 122 3.99 4.25 -5.19
C HIS A 122 5.09 3.19 -5.21
N ALA A 123 4.86 2.03 -4.58
CA ALA A 123 5.82 0.93 -4.56
C ALA A 123 6.09 0.39 -5.98
N SER A 124 5.05 0.28 -6.79
CA SER A 124 5.15 -0.19 -8.18
C SER A 124 5.90 0.78 -9.08
N LEU A 125 5.64 2.07 -8.95
CA LEU A 125 6.41 3.12 -9.64
C LEU A 125 7.88 3.07 -9.23
N TRP A 126 8.15 2.86 -7.96
CA TRP A 126 9.51 2.75 -7.45
C TRP A 126 10.23 1.54 -8.04
N ALA A 127 9.58 0.38 -8.06
CA ALA A 127 10.14 -0.82 -8.65
C ALA A 127 10.40 -0.68 -10.16
N ARG A 128 9.52 0.03 -10.86
CA ARG A 128 9.61 0.24 -12.32
C ARG A 128 10.65 1.27 -12.70
N ASN A 129 10.69 2.40 -11.98
CA ASN A 129 11.40 3.62 -12.39
C ASN A 129 12.51 4.05 -11.44
N GLY A 130 12.64 3.39 -10.28
CA GLY A 130 13.58 3.80 -9.22
C GLY A 130 13.09 4.99 -8.38
N HIS A 131 11.86 5.46 -8.58
CA HIS A 131 11.28 6.60 -7.84
C HIS A 131 9.77 6.41 -7.66
N GLY A 132 9.30 6.52 -6.42
CA GLY A 132 7.88 6.30 -6.09
C GLY A 132 6.95 7.48 -6.33
N ASP A 133 7.47 8.62 -6.74
CA ASP A 133 6.74 9.88 -6.93
C ASP A 133 5.87 10.27 -5.71
N PRO A 134 6.48 10.45 -4.51
CA PRO A 134 5.72 10.70 -3.28
C PRO A 134 4.87 11.97 -3.34
N ASP A 135 5.26 12.93 -4.15
CA ASP A 135 4.58 14.21 -4.30
C ASP A 135 3.54 14.22 -5.44
N HIS A 136 3.35 13.08 -6.13
CA HIS A 136 2.42 12.93 -7.26
C HIS A 136 2.66 13.97 -8.38
N THR A 137 3.90 14.32 -8.62
CA THR A 137 4.26 15.39 -9.58
C THR A 137 4.20 14.96 -11.03
N GLY A 138 4.31 13.65 -11.30
CA GLY A 138 4.23 13.11 -12.64
C GLY A 138 5.29 13.68 -13.56
N THR A 139 6.54 13.20 -13.48
CA THR A 139 7.55 13.58 -14.44
C THR A 139 7.27 12.98 -15.82
N LYS A 140 7.80 13.60 -16.89
CA LYS A 140 7.49 13.27 -18.30
C LYS A 140 7.53 11.79 -18.67
N PHE A 141 8.35 10.99 -18.00
CA PHE A 141 8.56 9.57 -18.29
C PHE A 141 8.27 8.64 -17.11
N PHE A 142 8.16 9.19 -15.94
CA PHE A 142 8.06 8.44 -14.69
C PHE A 142 7.08 9.12 -13.78
N GLY A 143 6.37 8.33 -13.00
CA GLY A 143 5.58 8.85 -11.93
C GLY A 143 4.08 8.77 -12.15
N TRP A 144 3.38 9.41 -11.28
CA TRP A 144 1.94 9.33 -11.12
C TRP A 144 1.20 10.07 -12.21
N THR A 145 0.33 9.38 -12.95
CA THR A 145 -0.51 9.96 -13.99
C THR A 145 -1.99 9.80 -13.66
N TYR A 146 -2.84 10.39 -14.45
CA TYR A 146 -4.29 10.23 -14.33
C TYR A 146 -4.72 8.75 -14.39
N LYS A 147 -4.04 7.93 -15.20
CA LYS A 147 -4.32 6.48 -15.27
C LYS A 147 -4.12 5.77 -13.94
N HIS A 148 -3.18 6.21 -13.11
CA HIS A 148 -2.96 5.64 -11.78
C HIS A 148 -4.14 5.96 -10.85
N TYR A 149 -4.69 7.16 -10.90
CA TYR A 149 -5.91 7.50 -10.16
C TYR A 149 -7.11 6.66 -10.62
N VAL A 150 -7.26 6.48 -11.92
CA VAL A 150 -8.33 5.62 -12.48
C VAL A 150 -8.17 4.18 -11.99
N LEU A 151 -6.96 3.64 -12.02
CA LEU A 151 -6.66 2.30 -11.53
C LEU A 151 -7.05 2.15 -10.05
N ILE A 152 -6.63 3.10 -9.21
CA ILE A 152 -6.94 3.08 -7.77
C ILE A 152 -8.45 3.06 -7.55
N ASP A 153 -9.17 3.94 -8.21
CA ASP A 153 -10.62 4.05 -8.07
C ASP A 153 -11.32 2.76 -8.52
N GLN A 154 -10.93 2.20 -9.66
CA GLN A 154 -11.49 0.95 -10.17
C GLN A 154 -11.25 -0.23 -9.24
N VAL A 155 -10.02 -0.39 -8.76
CA VAL A 155 -9.68 -1.50 -7.85
C VAL A 155 -10.43 -1.36 -6.54
N ASN A 156 -10.43 -0.17 -5.93
CA ASN A 156 -11.12 0.05 -4.67
C ASN A 156 -12.64 -0.15 -4.79
N ARG A 157 -13.25 0.33 -5.85
CA ARG A 157 -14.69 0.08 -6.09
C ARG A 157 -15.00 -1.39 -6.21
N TYR A 158 -14.19 -2.13 -6.96
CA TYR A 158 -14.39 -3.56 -7.13
C TYR A 158 -14.23 -4.30 -5.80
N LEU A 159 -13.20 -4.00 -5.02
CA LEU A 159 -13.00 -4.57 -3.69
C LEU A 159 -14.16 -4.26 -2.75
N CYS A 160 -14.65 -3.03 -2.75
CA CYS A 160 -15.81 -2.66 -1.93
C CYS A 160 -17.09 -3.44 -2.33
N ILE A 161 -17.30 -3.68 -3.64
CA ILE A 161 -18.41 -4.52 -4.12
C ILE A 161 -18.28 -5.95 -3.60
N LEU A 162 -17.06 -6.48 -3.51
CA LEU A 162 -16.78 -7.80 -2.94
C LEU A 162 -16.87 -7.84 -1.40
N GLY A 163 -17.06 -6.70 -0.75
CA GLY A 163 -17.04 -6.59 0.71
C GLY A 163 -15.64 -6.61 1.32
N ILE A 164 -14.63 -6.28 0.54
CA ILE A 164 -13.21 -6.33 0.91
C ILE A 164 -12.62 -4.92 1.06
#